data_61056517f7244abf7e526262138ac448
#
_entry.id   61056517f7244abf7e526262138ac448
#
_cell.length_a   1.000
_cell.length_b   1.000
_cell.length_c   1.000
_cell.angle_alpha   90.00
_cell.angle_beta   90.00
_cell.angle_gamma   90.00
#
_symmetry.space_group_name_H-M   'P 1'
#
loop_
_entity.id
_entity.type
_entity.pdbx_description
1 polymer ?
#
loop_
_entity_poly.entity_id
_entity_poly.type
_entity_poly.pdbx_seq_one_letter_code
_entity_poly.pdbx_strand_id
1 'polypeptide(L)'
;MSLRVFQFSLGPLAPPVEAHAHHHGDTASPIKHVIVLIGENRTFDHLFATYVPKHGESVSNLLSKGIINADGTPGPHFSRSQQFYAVAPYRTKYFISLDRHEKAPYQTLPEPTLNFSPNGSTPPPFPSVKPQALLAAIEPSLETGDLQLLTTGASGATNTFFLPDPDIRIQDYSALPNGPFPLKGGNLPYDSYTGDTTHRLFEMWQQSDCSIRNATPQNPSGCLSDLYPFVITNYTNILDTQSDNPPEFNDNGGSNSMGFYNMGTGDVPVLKGLADEYAMSDNFHQAVMGGTGANHVMLGTGDAIFWSDGNGHPATPPSYVADPDPQPGTDNIYTVDLGFDGNFTECANLNQPGIKPIRDYLETLPYHPNPNCEKNHYYMVNNNNPGFLPDGTVDTAGIAKGGSIPSSSLRTIGEALTEKGITWVYYGGAYSAAVNLQHNPTTTDPTVLVGAAYCNICNFESYVTNIMGDTAQRTAHIKDATDFFAAIDNETCRKSPS
;
A
#
# COMPACT_ATOMS: atom_id res chain seq x y z
N MET A 1 1.73 -12.13 2.15
CA MET A 1 2.30 -11.33 3.25
C MET A 1 1.30 -10.25 3.59
N SER A 2 0.85 -10.13 4.81
CA SER A 2 -0.30 -9.27 5.15
C SER A 2 0.18 -7.94 5.71
N LEU A 3 -0.23 -6.84 5.11
CA LEU A 3 -0.03 -5.52 5.70
C LEU A 3 -0.88 -5.46 6.98
N ARG A 4 -0.30 -5.11 8.12
CA ARG A 4 -1.02 -5.11 9.39
C ARG A 4 -1.06 -3.70 9.97
N VAL A 5 -2.25 -3.16 10.15
CA VAL A 5 -2.56 -1.85 10.74
C VAL A 5 -3.24 -2.08 12.09
N PHE A 6 -3.10 -1.16 13.01
CA PHE A 6 -3.70 -1.26 14.35
C PHE A 6 -5.23 -1.12 14.30
N GLN A 7 -5.94 -2.05 14.90
CA GLN A 7 -7.40 -2.03 15.01
C GLN A 7 -7.84 -1.96 16.48
N PHE A 8 -8.75 -1.04 16.77
CA PHE A 8 -9.49 -1.08 18.03
C PHE A 8 -10.75 -1.92 17.88
N SER A 9 -10.85 -2.99 18.66
CA SER A 9 -12.05 -3.83 18.74
C SER A 9 -13.17 -3.09 19.45
N LEU A 10 -14.28 -2.88 18.78
CA LEU A 10 -15.54 -2.53 19.45
C LEU A 10 -16.14 -3.81 20.02
N GLY A 11 -16.25 -3.87 21.34
CA GLY A 11 -16.96 -4.93 22.03
C GLY A 11 -18.47 -4.98 21.69
N PRO A 12 -19.20 -6.01 22.13
CA PRO A 12 -20.58 -6.23 21.73
C PRO A 12 -21.48 -5.03 22.07
N LEU A 13 -22.35 -4.69 21.13
CA LEU A 13 -23.32 -3.61 21.24
C LEU A 13 -24.16 -3.76 22.50
N ALA A 14 -24.08 -2.81 23.41
CA ALA A 14 -24.99 -2.65 24.51
C ALA A 14 -26.37 -2.15 24.00
N PRO A 15 -27.47 -2.49 24.69
CA PRO A 15 -28.80 -2.04 24.29
C PRO A 15 -28.93 -0.51 24.33
N PRO A 16 -29.86 0.09 23.59
CA PRO A 16 -29.97 1.54 23.47
C PRO A 16 -30.27 2.15 24.86
N VAL A 17 -29.34 2.99 25.27
CA VAL A 17 -29.52 3.85 26.48
C VAL A 17 -30.26 5.10 26.03
N GLU A 18 -31.30 5.47 26.75
CA GLU A 18 -32.06 6.70 26.50
C GLU A 18 -31.16 7.93 26.44
N ALA A 19 -31.46 8.79 25.47
CA ALA A 19 -30.71 9.99 25.19
C ALA A 19 -30.80 10.98 26.35
N HIS A 20 -29.82 10.95 27.22
CA HIS A 20 -29.56 12.09 28.11
C HIS A 20 -28.83 13.17 27.32
N ALA A 21 -29.29 14.41 27.42
CA ALA A 21 -28.62 15.56 26.82
C ALA A 21 -27.20 15.64 27.40
N HIS A 22 -26.22 15.25 26.56
CA HIS A 22 -24.82 15.33 26.93
C HIS A 22 -24.35 16.78 26.87
N HIS A 23 -23.85 17.30 27.95
CA HIS A 23 -23.08 18.53 27.98
C HIS A 23 -21.84 18.35 27.07
N HIS A 24 -21.59 19.31 26.20
CA HIS A 24 -20.38 19.39 25.41
C HIS A 24 -19.15 19.30 26.31
N GLY A 25 -18.46 18.18 26.32
CA GLY A 25 -17.23 17.95 27.09
C GLY A 25 -17.10 16.58 27.76
N ASP A 26 -18.19 15.83 27.94
CA ASP A 26 -18.15 14.52 28.62
C ASP A 26 -18.12 13.39 27.58
N THR A 27 -16.96 12.73 27.46
CA THR A 27 -16.82 11.48 26.71
C THR A 27 -17.07 10.29 27.64
N ALA A 28 -17.59 9.18 27.10
CA ALA A 28 -17.82 7.94 27.84
C ALA A 28 -16.51 7.32 28.40
N SER A 29 -15.37 7.81 27.99
CA SER A 29 -14.03 7.41 28.41
C SER A 29 -13.17 8.66 28.69
N PRO A 30 -12.01 8.53 29.35
CA PRO A 30 -11.07 9.64 29.50
C PRO A 30 -10.42 10.11 28.20
N ILE A 31 -10.60 9.36 27.10
CA ILE A 31 -10.04 9.71 25.79
C ILE A 31 -10.84 10.88 25.20
N LYS A 32 -10.16 11.98 24.93
CA LYS A 32 -10.74 13.21 24.37
C LYS A 32 -10.40 13.38 22.89
N HIS A 33 -9.28 12.85 22.44
CA HIS A 33 -8.79 12.97 21.07
C HIS A 33 -8.30 11.62 20.59
N VAL A 34 -8.54 11.32 19.32
CA VAL A 34 -8.00 10.16 18.62
C VAL A 34 -7.25 10.67 17.40
N ILE A 35 -5.98 10.31 17.29
CA ILE A 35 -5.14 10.57 16.13
C ILE A 35 -4.86 9.24 15.47
N VAL A 36 -5.18 9.13 14.17
CA VAL A 36 -4.91 7.94 13.36
C VAL A 36 -3.76 8.27 12.42
N LEU A 37 -2.63 7.60 12.61
CA LEU A 37 -1.48 7.68 11.71
C LEU A 37 -1.47 6.45 10.83
N ILE A 38 -1.49 6.67 9.52
CA ILE A 38 -1.50 5.62 8.52
C ILE A 38 -0.15 5.60 7.83
N GLY A 39 0.66 4.56 8.12
CA GLY A 39 1.88 4.28 7.41
C GLY A 39 1.65 3.18 6.39
N GLU A 40 2.31 3.27 5.25
CA GLU A 40 2.18 2.26 4.21
C GLU A 40 3.50 1.86 3.59
N ASN A 41 3.36 0.86 2.70
CA ASN A 41 4.32 0.13 1.91
C ASN A 41 5.34 -0.67 2.74
N ARG A 42 5.11 -0.90 4.04
CA ARG A 42 5.91 -1.81 4.86
C ARG A 42 5.00 -2.86 5.50
N THR A 43 5.40 -4.11 5.39
CA THR A 43 4.65 -5.21 6.01
C THR A 43 5.03 -5.35 7.48
N PHE A 44 4.23 -6.12 8.22
CA PHE A 44 4.53 -6.43 9.61
C PHE A 44 5.91 -7.07 9.77
N ASP A 45 6.22 -8.09 8.99
CA ASP A 45 7.51 -8.79 9.08
C ASP A 45 8.70 -7.94 8.62
N HIS A 46 8.47 -6.92 7.80
CA HIS A 46 9.52 -5.98 7.43
C HIS A 46 10.03 -5.17 8.64
N LEU A 47 9.13 -4.82 9.55
CA LEU A 47 9.42 -3.99 10.73
C LEU A 47 9.55 -4.81 12.01
N PHE A 48 8.69 -5.82 12.21
CA PHE A 48 8.55 -6.56 13.47
C PHE A 48 9.04 -8.02 13.38
N ALA A 49 9.81 -8.37 12.35
CA ALA A 49 10.29 -9.73 12.11
C ALA A 49 10.96 -10.36 13.34
N THR A 50 11.72 -9.58 14.10
CA THR A 50 12.49 -9.99 15.27
C THR A 50 11.98 -9.41 16.59
N TYR A 51 10.84 -8.76 16.59
CA TYR A 51 10.28 -8.19 17.81
C TYR A 51 9.94 -9.30 18.82
N VAL A 52 10.36 -9.08 20.07
CA VAL A 52 10.04 -9.93 21.21
C VAL A 52 9.22 -9.09 22.20
N PRO A 53 7.96 -9.45 22.47
CA PRO A 53 7.13 -8.74 23.43
C PRO A 53 7.69 -8.80 24.84
N LYS A 54 7.41 -7.77 25.63
CA LYS A 54 7.66 -7.75 27.07
C LYS A 54 6.58 -8.53 27.83
N HIS A 55 6.86 -8.83 29.07
CA HIS A 55 5.89 -9.35 30.05
C HIS A 55 5.28 -10.73 29.72
N GLY A 56 5.94 -11.56 28.89
CA GLY A 56 5.49 -12.93 28.58
C GLY A 56 4.36 -13.00 27.55
N GLU A 57 4.06 -11.92 26.89
CA GLU A 57 3.15 -11.89 25.74
C GLU A 57 3.75 -12.62 24.52
N SER A 58 2.95 -12.90 23.54
CA SER A 58 3.38 -13.58 22.32
C SER A 58 3.09 -12.76 21.09
N VAL A 59 3.91 -12.93 20.05
CA VAL A 59 3.75 -12.34 18.74
C VAL A 59 4.02 -13.38 17.67
N SER A 60 3.25 -13.35 16.59
CA SER A 60 3.45 -14.22 15.43
C SER A 60 4.29 -13.51 14.38
N ASN A 61 5.60 -13.73 14.38
CA ASN A 61 6.55 -13.14 13.43
C ASN A 61 7.59 -14.17 12.96
N LEU A 62 8.56 -13.73 12.14
CA LEU A 62 9.56 -14.64 11.59
C LEU A 62 10.42 -15.29 12.70
N LEU A 63 10.77 -14.52 13.74
CA LEU A 63 11.55 -15.05 14.87
C LEU A 63 10.77 -16.09 15.66
N SER A 64 9.55 -15.79 16.08
CA SER A 64 8.73 -16.69 16.88
C SER A 64 8.37 -17.98 16.15
N LYS A 65 8.33 -17.94 14.81
CA LYS A 65 8.13 -19.12 13.95
C LYS A 65 9.42 -19.91 13.66
N GLY A 66 10.57 -19.42 14.13
CA GLY A 66 11.87 -20.03 13.87
C GLY A 66 12.33 -19.94 12.42
N ILE A 67 11.76 -19.04 11.64
CA ILE A 67 12.20 -18.77 10.27
C ILE A 67 13.58 -18.10 10.31
N ILE A 68 13.77 -17.16 11.24
CA ILE A 68 15.05 -16.49 11.48
C ILE A 68 15.45 -16.63 12.95
N ASN A 69 16.74 -16.47 13.22
CA ASN A 69 17.30 -16.32 14.56
C ASN A 69 17.22 -14.85 15.00
N ALA A 70 17.51 -14.57 16.27
CA ALA A 70 17.49 -13.22 16.84
C ALA A 70 18.49 -12.26 16.18
N ASP A 71 19.59 -12.79 15.65
CA ASP A 71 20.60 -12.03 14.91
C ASP A 71 20.22 -11.81 13.41
N GLY A 72 19.05 -12.30 13.02
CA GLY A 72 18.55 -12.21 11.65
C GLY A 72 19.06 -13.29 10.70
N THR A 73 19.93 -14.19 11.14
CA THR A 73 20.38 -15.33 10.32
C THR A 73 19.28 -16.36 10.11
N PRO A 74 19.37 -17.22 9.08
CA PRO A 74 18.42 -18.31 8.86
C PRO A 74 18.23 -19.18 10.10
N GLY A 75 16.99 -19.37 10.51
CA GLY A 75 16.60 -20.22 11.64
C GLY A 75 16.30 -21.67 11.25
N PRO A 76 15.94 -22.52 12.21
CA PRO A 76 15.70 -23.94 11.96
C PRO A 76 14.55 -24.24 11.01
N HIS A 77 13.63 -23.30 10.83
CA HIS A 77 12.50 -23.43 9.92
C HIS A 77 12.62 -22.54 8.68
N PHE A 78 13.81 -22.04 8.37
CA PHE A 78 14.04 -21.12 7.26
C PHE A 78 13.53 -21.66 5.91
N SER A 79 13.61 -22.96 5.69
CA SER A 79 13.09 -23.61 4.47
C SER A 79 11.60 -23.35 4.20
N ARG A 80 10.83 -22.92 5.20
CA ARG A 80 9.42 -22.57 5.03
C ARG A 80 9.20 -21.20 4.38
N SER A 81 10.23 -20.39 4.30
CA SER A 81 10.20 -19.06 3.68
C SER A 81 10.92 -19.02 2.33
N GLN A 82 11.41 -20.16 1.83
CA GLN A 82 12.04 -20.25 0.53
C GLN A 82 11.11 -19.74 -0.56
N GLN A 83 11.70 -19.02 -1.49
CA GLN A 83 11.01 -18.45 -2.63
C GLN A 83 11.25 -19.30 -3.89
N PHE A 84 10.26 -19.30 -4.75
CA PHE A 84 10.19 -20.14 -5.94
C PHE A 84 9.92 -19.28 -7.18
N TYR A 85 10.20 -19.83 -8.34
CA TYR A 85 9.82 -19.29 -9.64
C TYR A 85 9.08 -20.34 -10.45
N ALA A 86 8.23 -19.91 -11.38
CA ALA A 86 7.56 -20.82 -12.29
C ALA A 86 8.56 -21.43 -13.28
N VAL A 87 8.40 -22.73 -13.53
CA VAL A 87 9.15 -23.43 -14.58
C VAL A 87 8.22 -23.73 -15.75
N ALA A 88 8.78 -23.81 -16.96
CA ALA A 88 7.99 -24.19 -18.13
C ALA A 88 7.10 -25.42 -17.86
N PRO A 89 5.91 -25.51 -18.50
CA PRO A 89 5.51 -24.76 -19.68
C PRO A 89 4.91 -23.38 -19.39
N TYR A 90 5.05 -22.53 -20.38
CA TYR A 90 4.44 -21.23 -20.46
C TYR A 90 2.91 -21.25 -20.26
N ARG A 91 2.40 -20.32 -19.48
CA ARG A 91 0.99 -20.15 -19.20
C ARG A 91 0.35 -19.12 -20.11
N THR A 92 -0.90 -19.38 -20.49
CA THR A 92 -1.70 -18.48 -21.34
C THR A 92 -2.83 -17.81 -20.58
N LYS A 93 -3.01 -18.18 -19.30
CA LYS A 93 -4.05 -17.67 -18.42
C LYS A 93 -3.46 -17.36 -17.05
N TYR A 94 -4.02 -16.36 -16.41
CA TYR A 94 -3.70 -16.01 -15.05
C TYR A 94 -3.89 -17.21 -14.09
N PHE A 95 -3.02 -17.30 -13.11
CA PHE A 95 -3.05 -18.33 -12.07
C PHE A 95 -2.73 -17.72 -10.70
N ILE A 96 -3.30 -18.25 -9.64
CA ILE A 96 -3.00 -17.84 -8.25
C ILE A 96 -2.17 -18.87 -7.51
N SER A 97 -1.93 -20.04 -8.09
CA SER A 97 -1.14 -21.11 -7.47
C SER A 97 -0.49 -21.98 -8.54
N LEU A 98 0.68 -22.47 -8.22
CA LEU A 98 1.44 -23.44 -9.02
C LEU A 98 1.50 -24.79 -8.31
N ASP A 99 1.42 -25.86 -9.11
CA ASP A 99 1.72 -27.19 -8.60
C ASP A 99 3.21 -27.31 -8.27
N ARG A 100 3.56 -28.21 -7.34
CA ARG A 100 4.94 -28.38 -6.91
C ARG A 100 5.92 -28.66 -8.06
N HIS A 101 5.48 -29.36 -9.11
CA HIS A 101 6.33 -29.67 -10.28
C HIS A 101 6.37 -28.51 -11.30
N GLU A 102 5.57 -27.48 -11.12
CA GLU A 102 5.54 -26.30 -11.96
C GLU A 102 6.40 -25.16 -11.41
N LYS A 103 7.00 -25.34 -10.25
CA LYS A 103 7.88 -24.36 -9.65
C LYS A 103 9.18 -24.97 -9.14
N ALA A 104 10.24 -24.17 -9.14
CA ALA A 104 11.55 -24.52 -8.60
C ALA A 104 12.04 -23.44 -7.62
N PRO A 105 12.81 -23.82 -6.59
CA PRO A 105 13.37 -22.85 -5.67
C PRO A 105 14.45 -22.02 -6.36
N TYR A 106 14.53 -20.73 -6.04
CA TYR A 106 15.67 -19.93 -6.41
C TYR A 106 16.97 -20.50 -5.79
N GLN A 107 18.05 -20.49 -6.56
CA GLN A 107 19.38 -20.78 -6.04
C GLN A 107 19.92 -19.57 -5.25
N THR A 108 19.73 -18.40 -5.82
CA THR A 108 19.96 -17.09 -5.23
C THR A 108 18.74 -16.24 -5.50
N LEU A 109 18.42 -15.30 -4.62
CA LEU A 109 17.36 -14.34 -4.91
C LEU A 109 17.69 -13.58 -6.21
N PRO A 110 16.67 -13.18 -6.98
CA PRO A 110 16.86 -12.36 -8.17
C PRO A 110 17.60 -11.06 -7.83
N GLU A 111 18.23 -10.51 -8.85
CA GLU A 111 18.91 -9.23 -8.75
C GLU A 111 18.01 -8.14 -8.14
N PRO A 112 18.54 -7.23 -7.31
CA PRO A 112 17.79 -6.12 -6.79
C PRO A 112 17.36 -5.19 -7.90
N THR A 113 16.35 -4.38 -7.62
CA THR A 113 15.79 -3.44 -8.58
C THR A 113 16.86 -2.60 -9.24
N LEU A 114 16.82 -2.61 -10.53
CA LEU A 114 17.41 -1.57 -11.35
C LEU A 114 16.61 -0.28 -11.18
N ASN A 115 17.16 0.84 -11.55
CA ASN A 115 16.38 2.07 -11.58
C ASN A 115 15.29 1.99 -12.66
N PHE A 116 14.35 2.92 -12.63
CA PHE A 116 13.26 3.00 -13.60
C PHE A 116 13.68 3.43 -15.02
N SER A 117 14.90 3.29 -15.36
CA SER A 117 15.39 3.52 -16.72
C SER A 117 16.10 2.29 -17.23
N PRO A 118 15.37 1.28 -17.70
CA PRO A 118 15.95 0.04 -18.20
C PRO A 118 16.94 0.24 -19.36
N ASN A 119 16.91 1.39 -20.02
CA ASN A 119 17.75 1.67 -21.19
C ASN A 119 18.92 2.62 -20.92
N GLY A 120 19.26 2.92 -19.66
CA GLY A 120 20.29 3.92 -19.34
C GLY A 120 20.00 5.32 -19.92
N SER A 121 18.84 5.51 -20.53
CA SER A 121 18.34 6.80 -20.95
C SER A 121 17.80 7.57 -19.76
N THR A 122 17.84 8.85 -19.80
CA THR A 122 17.43 9.76 -18.73
C THR A 122 16.25 9.21 -17.93
N PRO A 123 16.44 8.89 -16.66
CA PRO A 123 15.38 8.37 -15.83
C PRO A 123 14.19 9.34 -15.82
N PRO A 124 12.95 8.86 -15.74
CA PRO A 124 11.82 9.76 -15.63
C PRO A 124 11.95 10.57 -14.34
N PRO A 125 11.65 11.87 -14.38
CA PRO A 125 11.60 12.63 -13.16
C PRO A 125 10.47 12.07 -12.29
N PHE A 126 10.82 11.36 -11.22
CA PHE A 126 9.84 11.03 -10.19
C PHE A 126 9.45 12.31 -9.47
N PRO A 127 8.24 12.81 -9.68
CA PRO A 127 7.81 14.02 -9.01
C PRO A 127 7.75 13.88 -7.49
N SER A 128 7.77 12.65 -6.99
CA SER A 128 7.74 12.35 -5.56
C SER A 128 9.08 12.47 -4.84
N VAL A 129 10.20 12.41 -5.56
CA VAL A 129 11.50 12.62 -4.92
C VAL A 129 11.83 14.11 -4.93
N LYS A 130 11.75 14.72 -3.78
CA LYS A 130 11.95 16.17 -3.62
C LYS A 130 13.35 16.49 -3.13
N PRO A 131 13.96 17.59 -3.62
CA PRO A 131 15.22 18.08 -3.06
C PRO A 131 15.10 18.29 -1.56
N GLN A 132 16.14 17.89 -0.82
CA GLN A 132 16.18 18.02 0.65
C GLN A 132 15.83 19.43 1.14
N ALA A 133 16.33 20.47 0.45
CA ALA A 133 16.02 21.85 0.79
C ALA A 133 14.52 22.18 0.70
N LEU A 134 13.80 21.50 -0.18
CA LEU A 134 12.37 21.68 -0.36
C LEU A 134 11.60 21.00 0.77
N LEU A 135 11.97 19.78 1.13
CA LEU A 135 11.35 19.09 2.26
C LEU A 135 11.66 19.81 3.58
N ALA A 136 12.87 20.34 3.76
CA ALA A 136 13.22 21.15 4.92
C ALA A 136 12.39 22.45 5.03
N ALA A 137 11.93 23.00 3.92
CA ALA A 137 11.05 24.17 3.93
C ALA A 137 9.61 23.82 4.37
N ILE A 138 9.17 22.57 4.14
CA ILE A 138 7.82 22.09 4.49
C ILE A 138 7.81 21.50 5.89
N GLU A 139 8.85 20.75 6.23
CA GLU A 139 9.02 20.06 7.51
C GLU A 139 10.28 20.57 8.20
N PRO A 140 10.28 21.83 8.65
CA PRO A 140 11.49 22.48 9.19
C PRO A 140 11.96 21.87 10.51
N SER A 141 11.13 21.10 11.17
CA SER A 141 11.44 20.42 12.44
C SER A 141 12.12 19.06 12.28
N LEU A 142 12.20 18.52 11.06
CA LEU A 142 12.85 17.24 10.84
C LEU A 142 14.36 17.37 10.88
N GLU A 143 15.00 16.38 11.50
CA GLU A 143 16.45 16.29 11.51
C GLU A 143 17.00 15.95 10.10
N THR A 144 18.27 16.29 9.88
CA THR A 144 18.90 16.10 8.56
C THR A 144 18.86 14.65 8.08
N GLY A 145 18.97 13.68 8.98
CA GLY A 145 18.86 12.24 8.65
C GLY A 145 17.49 11.85 8.18
N ASP A 146 16.45 12.35 8.85
CA ASP A 146 15.06 12.08 8.49
C ASP A 146 14.68 12.75 7.18
N LEU A 147 15.16 13.99 6.95
CA LEU A 147 14.99 14.67 5.67
C LEU A 147 15.67 13.91 4.53
N GLN A 148 16.86 13.35 4.78
CA GLN A 148 17.54 12.52 3.79
C GLN A 148 16.73 11.27 3.47
N LEU A 149 16.18 10.61 4.48
CA LEU A 149 15.34 9.43 4.30
C LEU A 149 14.08 9.75 3.49
N LEU A 150 13.43 10.87 3.77
CA LEU A 150 12.25 11.34 3.01
C LEU A 150 12.59 11.69 1.55
N THR A 151 13.79 12.26 1.32
CA THR A 151 14.23 12.64 -0.03
C THR A 151 14.56 11.44 -0.91
N THR A 152 15.05 10.38 -0.28
CA THR A 152 15.54 9.20 -0.97
C THR A 152 14.57 8.02 -0.84
N GLY A 153 13.45 8.22 -0.15
CA GLY A 153 12.60 7.13 0.30
C GLY A 153 13.37 6.23 1.25
N ALA A 154 12.95 5.00 1.42
CA ALA A 154 13.72 4.01 2.18
C ALA A 154 15.04 3.63 1.48
N SER A 155 15.49 4.40 0.54
CA SER A 155 16.54 4.01 -0.38
C SER A 155 17.91 4.63 -0.11
N GLY A 156 18.02 5.66 0.71
CA GLY A 156 19.30 6.32 1.02
C GLY A 156 20.08 6.80 -0.20
N ALA A 157 19.44 6.80 -1.35
CA ALA A 157 20.09 7.27 -2.56
C ALA A 157 20.50 8.72 -2.36
N THR A 158 21.76 8.97 -2.47
CA THR A 158 22.33 10.29 -2.34
C THR A 158 21.61 11.26 -3.27
N ASN A 159 20.84 12.19 -2.77
CA ASN A 159 20.35 13.42 -3.41
C ASN A 159 20.19 13.45 -4.94
N THR A 160 20.32 12.34 -5.59
CA THR A 160 20.03 12.16 -6.99
C THR A 160 18.59 11.71 -7.08
N PHE A 161 17.83 12.36 -7.91
CA PHE A 161 16.45 11.97 -8.21
C PHE A 161 16.35 10.54 -8.77
N PHE A 162 17.47 9.87 -8.87
CA PHE A 162 17.61 8.63 -9.60
C PHE A 162 18.46 7.69 -8.78
N LEU A 163 17.98 6.51 -8.60
CA LEU A 163 18.78 5.41 -8.13
C LEU A 163 19.83 5.09 -9.20
N PRO A 164 21.07 4.81 -8.79
CA PRO A 164 22.02 4.28 -9.75
C PRO A 164 21.53 2.91 -10.24
N ASP A 165 21.77 2.64 -11.48
CA ASP A 165 21.43 1.39 -12.14
C ASP A 165 22.72 0.53 -12.25
N PRO A 166 22.75 -0.71 -11.70
CA PRO A 166 21.78 -1.31 -10.79
C PRO A 166 21.72 -0.63 -9.40
N ASP A 167 20.74 -1.03 -8.58
CA ASP A 167 20.66 -0.56 -7.20
C ASP A 167 21.86 -1.08 -6.40
N ILE A 168 22.86 -0.24 -6.26
CA ILE A 168 24.12 -0.58 -5.57
C ILE A 168 23.98 -0.71 -4.05
N ARG A 169 22.83 -0.41 -3.48
CA ARG A 169 22.60 -0.48 -2.04
C ARG A 169 22.51 -1.92 -1.54
N ILE A 170 22.05 -2.84 -2.37
CA ILE A 170 22.13 -4.26 -2.08
C ILE A 170 23.23 -4.85 -2.95
N GLN A 171 24.44 -4.77 -2.44
CA GLN A 171 25.59 -5.44 -3.03
C GLN A 171 25.61 -6.90 -2.59
N ASP A 172 26.23 -7.76 -3.36
CA ASP A 172 26.37 -9.19 -3.04
C ASP A 172 25.02 -9.91 -2.91
N TYR A 173 23.98 -9.51 -3.65
CA TYR A 173 22.67 -10.17 -3.64
C TYR A 173 22.77 -11.68 -3.90
N SER A 174 23.78 -12.11 -4.64
CA SER A 174 24.04 -13.52 -4.90
C SER A 174 24.46 -14.32 -3.65
N ALA A 175 24.84 -13.64 -2.57
CA ALA A 175 25.15 -14.22 -1.29
C ALA A 175 23.96 -14.22 -0.31
N LEU A 176 22.82 -13.62 -0.70
CA LEU A 176 21.63 -13.61 0.12
C LEU A 176 20.99 -15.00 0.19
N PRO A 177 20.43 -15.37 1.34
CA PRO A 177 19.69 -16.61 1.45
C PRO A 177 18.43 -16.55 0.58
N ASN A 178 17.95 -17.69 0.13
CA ASN A 178 16.67 -17.78 -0.56
C ASN A 178 15.51 -17.64 0.44
N GLY A 179 15.24 -16.43 0.86
CA GLY A 179 14.23 -16.08 1.85
C GLY A 179 14.55 -14.74 2.53
N PRO A 180 13.91 -14.43 3.68
CA PRO A 180 14.13 -13.18 4.39
C PRO A 180 15.58 -12.98 4.82
N PHE A 181 16.06 -11.75 4.73
CA PHE A 181 17.40 -11.36 5.19
C PHE A 181 17.37 -10.04 5.95
N PRO A 182 18.22 -9.84 6.97
CA PRO A 182 18.25 -8.60 7.72
C PRO A 182 19.02 -7.50 6.98
N LEU A 183 18.54 -6.29 7.07
CA LEU A 183 19.32 -5.09 6.75
C LEU A 183 20.33 -4.86 7.88
N LYS A 184 21.59 -4.62 7.57
CA LYS A 184 22.68 -4.56 8.56
C LYS A 184 23.61 -3.37 8.38
N GLY A 185 23.33 -2.52 7.42
CA GLY A 185 24.33 -1.55 6.93
C GLY A 185 25.39 -2.22 6.05
N GLY A 186 26.37 -1.47 5.57
CA GLY A 186 27.38 -1.99 4.62
C GLY A 186 26.74 -2.43 3.31
N ASN A 187 26.91 -3.68 2.94
CA ASN A 187 26.36 -4.26 1.71
C ASN A 187 24.84 -4.51 1.76
N LEU A 188 24.24 -4.37 2.93
CA LEU A 188 22.79 -4.45 3.16
C LEU A 188 22.33 -3.21 3.92
N PRO A 189 22.38 -2.03 3.31
CA PRO A 189 22.13 -0.77 4.00
C PRO A 189 20.66 -0.66 4.43
N TYR A 190 20.45 0.03 5.56
CA TYR A 190 19.12 0.21 6.18
C TYR A 190 18.13 0.94 5.28
N ASP A 191 18.64 1.77 4.41
CA ASP A 191 17.89 2.55 3.45
C ASP A 191 17.78 1.89 2.07
N SER A 192 18.09 0.60 1.96
CA SER A 192 17.85 -0.17 0.75
C SER A 192 16.37 -0.17 0.39
N TYR A 193 16.08 -0.11 -0.89
CA TYR A 193 14.74 -0.27 -1.39
C TYR A 193 14.30 -1.73 -1.27
N THR A 194 13.71 -2.07 -0.14
CA THR A 194 13.47 -3.47 0.24
C THR A 194 12.01 -3.80 0.53
N GLY A 195 11.12 -2.88 0.44
CA GLY A 195 9.84 -3.10 1.07
C GLY A 195 8.66 -3.20 0.16
N ASP A 196 8.80 -2.84 -1.08
CA ASP A 196 7.66 -2.81 -1.98
C ASP A 196 7.52 -4.12 -2.74
N THR A 197 6.92 -5.11 -2.07
CA THR A 197 6.30 -6.20 -2.83
C THR A 197 5.19 -5.62 -3.70
N THR A 198 4.99 -6.17 -4.88
CA THR A 198 3.91 -5.72 -5.76
C THR A 198 2.57 -5.82 -5.02
N HIS A 199 1.91 -4.69 -4.81
CA HIS A 199 0.66 -4.59 -4.05
C HIS A 199 -0.50 -4.23 -4.97
N ARG A 200 -0.71 -5.05 -5.98
CA ARG A 200 -1.85 -5.02 -6.90
C ARG A 200 -2.67 -6.29 -6.74
N LEU A 201 -3.95 -6.24 -7.07
CA LEU A 201 -4.89 -7.33 -6.76
C LEU A 201 -4.38 -8.69 -7.24
N PHE A 202 -4.11 -8.80 -8.51
CA PHE A 202 -3.79 -10.09 -9.14
C PHE A 202 -2.40 -10.59 -8.74
N GLU A 203 -1.43 -9.69 -8.64
CA GLU A 203 -0.07 -10.00 -8.18
C GLU A 203 -0.06 -10.44 -6.71
N MET A 204 -0.84 -9.79 -5.84
CA MET A 204 -0.95 -10.19 -4.44
C MET A 204 -1.55 -11.60 -4.29
N TRP A 205 -2.56 -11.94 -5.07
CA TRP A 205 -3.09 -13.30 -5.09
C TRP A 205 -2.04 -14.30 -5.57
N GLN A 206 -1.30 -13.97 -6.63
CA GLN A 206 -0.27 -14.84 -7.17
C GLN A 206 0.93 -14.99 -6.22
N GLN A 207 1.42 -13.89 -5.61
CA GLN A 207 2.46 -13.92 -4.58
C GLN A 207 2.12 -14.86 -3.44
N SER A 208 0.85 -14.91 -3.08
CA SER A 208 0.35 -15.72 -1.97
C SER A 208 0.34 -17.22 -2.26
N ASP A 209 0.37 -17.64 -3.50
CA ASP A 209 0.33 -19.06 -3.94
C ASP A 209 -0.68 -19.90 -3.14
N CYS A 210 -1.97 -19.51 -3.24
CA CYS A 210 -3.03 -20.07 -2.42
C CYS A 210 -3.71 -21.27 -3.09
N SER A 211 -3.66 -22.42 -2.45
CA SER A 211 -4.37 -23.62 -2.89
C SER A 211 -4.81 -24.47 -1.69
N ILE A 212 -6.08 -24.90 -1.68
CA ILE A 212 -6.60 -25.79 -0.63
C ILE A 212 -5.80 -27.10 -0.54
N ARG A 213 -5.12 -27.51 -1.60
CA ARG A 213 -4.25 -28.68 -1.60
C ARG A 213 -3.07 -28.56 -0.63
N ASN A 214 -2.67 -27.34 -0.30
CA ASN A 214 -1.61 -27.02 0.64
C ASN A 214 -2.14 -26.73 2.06
N ALA A 215 -3.46 -26.83 2.27
CA ALA A 215 -4.06 -26.54 3.57
C ALA A 215 -3.65 -27.52 4.65
N THR A 216 -3.36 -26.98 5.83
CA THR A 216 -3.05 -27.74 7.04
C THR A 216 -3.82 -27.11 8.22
N PRO A 217 -3.93 -27.78 9.37
CA PRO A 217 -4.51 -27.17 10.56
C PRO A 217 -3.83 -25.86 10.98
N GLN A 218 -2.54 -25.71 10.68
CA GLN A 218 -1.74 -24.51 10.99
C GLN A 218 -1.77 -23.48 9.87
N ASN A 219 -2.17 -23.88 8.66
CA ASN A 219 -2.34 -23.00 7.49
C ASN A 219 -3.63 -23.40 6.75
N PRO A 220 -4.79 -23.07 7.29
CA PRO A 220 -6.08 -23.53 6.72
C PRO A 220 -6.38 -22.94 5.35
N SER A 221 -5.79 -21.81 5.00
CA SER A 221 -5.90 -21.23 3.65
C SER A 221 -5.10 -22.00 2.60
N GLY A 222 -4.03 -22.69 3.00
CA GLY A 222 -3.09 -23.30 2.08
C GLY A 222 -2.27 -22.30 1.25
N CYS A 223 -2.18 -21.04 1.68
CA CYS A 223 -1.34 -20.04 1.04
C CYS A 223 0.12 -20.22 1.48
N LEU A 224 1.02 -20.37 0.54
CA LEU A 224 2.44 -20.63 0.81
C LEU A 224 3.26 -19.34 0.88
N SER A 225 2.83 -18.28 0.24
CA SER A 225 3.51 -16.98 0.20
C SER A 225 4.96 -17.09 -0.31
N ASP A 226 5.17 -17.86 -1.35
CA ASP A 226 6.50 -18.26 -1.81
C ASP A 226 6.85 -17.84 -3.25
N LEU A 227 6.03 -16.94 -3.86
CA LEU A 227 6.25 -16.43 -5.20
C LEU A 227 6.55 -14.91 -5.24
N TYR A 228 6.95 -14.29 -4.15
CA TYR A 228 7.17 -12.83 -4.11
C TYR A 228 8.22 -12.34 -5.09
N PRO A 229 9.47 -12.83 -5.06
CA PRO A 229 10.47 -12.41 -6.01
C PRO A 229 10.10 -12.77 -7.46
N PHE A 230 9.41 -13.89 -7.68
CA PHE A 230 8.96 -14.28 -9.00
C PHE A 230 7.96 -13.28 -9.58
N VAL A 231 6.94 -12.92 -8.81
CA VAL A 231 5.91 -11.98 -9.28
C VAL A 231 6.52 -10.62 -9.54
N ILE A 232 7.31 -10.10 -8.60
CA ILE A 232 7.88 -8.76 -8.73
C ILE A 232 8.88 -8.66 -9.88
N THR A 233 9.60 -9.72 -10.20
CA THR A 233 10.53 -9.76 -11.34
C THR A 233 9.84 -9.98 -12.70
N ASN A 234 8.58 -10.32 -12.72
CA ASN A 234 7.81 -10.56 -13.94
C ASN A 234 6.65 -9.56 -14.11
N TYR A 235 6.63 -8.54 -13.30
CA TYR A 235 5.65 -7.48 -13.38
C TYR A 235 6.19 -6.33 -14.24
N THR A 236 5.41 -5.87 -15.22
CA THR A 236 5.72 -4.68 -16.00
C THR A 236 4.83 -3.53 -15.60
N ASN A 237 5.39 -2.35 -15.50
CA ASN A 237 4.61 -1.14 -15.35
C ASN A 237 4.49 -0.38 -16.68
N ILE A 238 3.59 0.59 -16.71
CA ILE A 238 3.29 1.37 -17.91
C ILE A 238 4.48 2.12 -18.50
N LEU A 239 5.47 2.44 -17.69
CA LEU A 239 6.62 3.20 -18.15
C LEU A 239 7.52 2.36 -19.04
N ASP A 240 7.39 1.03 -18.94
CA ASP A 240 8.14 0.07 -19.74
C ASP A 240 7.47 -0.32 -21.05
N THR A 241 6.25 0.12 -21.28
CA THR A 241 5.51 -0.23 -22.52
C THR A 241 6.14 0.33 -23.80
N GLN A 242 7.20 1.11 -23.68
CA GLN A 242 7.96 1.62 -24.83
C GLN A 242 9.17 0.77 -25.20
N SER A 243 9.50 -0.24 -24.46
CA SER A 243 10.58 -1.14 -24.82
C SER A 243 10.01 -2.38 -25.47
N ASP A 244 10.45 -2.68 -26.67
CA ASP A 244 10.25 -3.96 -27.34
C ASP A 244 10.94 -5.11 -26.60
N ASN A 245 11.15 -4.96 -25.29
CA ASN A 245 12.03 -5.80 -24.52
C ASN A 245 11.26 -6.76 -23.63
N PRO A 246 11.81 -7.94 -23.53
CA PRO A 246 11.20 -9.04 -22.81
C PRO A 246 11.26 -8.88 -21.30
N PRO A 247 10.70 -9.82 -20.61
CA PRO A 247 10.38 -9.92 -19.19
C PRO A 247 11.51 -9.72 -18.17
N GLU A 248 12.70 -9.55 -18.58
CA GLU A 248 13.84 -9.18 -17.73
C GLU A 248 13.81 -7.75 -17.21
N PHE A 249 12.84 -6.98 -17.67
CA PHE A 249 12.64 -5.61 -17.23
C PHE A 249 11.58 -5.51 -16.18
N ASN A 250 11.98 -5.71 -15.00
CA ASN A 250 11.20 -5.18 -13.95
C ASN A 250 12.07 -4.28 -13.11
N ASP A 251 11.56 -3.19 -12.85
CA ASP A 251 12.14 -2.14 -12.06
C ASP A 251 11.80 -2.30 -10.59
N ASN A 252 11.16 -3.40 -10.19
CA ASN A 252 10.64 -3.57 -8.84
C ASN A 252 11.39 -4.61 -7.99
N GLY A 253 12.46 -5.11 -8.49
CA GLY A 253 13.55 -5.81 -7.86
C GLY A 253 13.39 -6.96 -6.92
N GLY A 254 13.63 -8.08 -7.44
CA GLY A 254 13.58 -9.40 -6.87
C GLY A 254 13.97 -9.57 -5.40
N SER A 255 15.22 -9.41 -5.06
CA SER A 255 15.72 -9.62 -3.69
C SER A 255 15.21 -8.57 -2.71
N ASN A 256 14.91 -7.36 -3.16
CA ASN A 256 14.48 -6.25 -2.32
C ASN A 256 13.23 -6.58 -1.50
N SER A 257 12.35 -7.42 -2.02
CA SER A 257 11.09 -7.80 -1.36
C SER A 257 11.28 -8.63 -0.08
N MET A 258 12.48 -9.12 0.20
CA MET A 258 12.76 -10.04 1.28
C MET A 258 13.54 -9.43 2.46
N GLY A 259 13.94 -8.16 2.36
CA GLY A 259 14.66 -7.46 3.43
C GLY A 259 13.77 -7.14 4.64
N PHE A 260 14.36 -7.12 5.84
CA PHE A 260 13.68 -6.71 7.07
C PHE A 260 14.63 -5.99 8.03
N TYR A 261 14.06 -5.15 8.91
CA TYR A 261 14.77 -4.50 10.01
C TYR A 261 14.83 -5.42 11.24
N ASN A 262 15.97 -5.43 11.94
CA ASN A 262 16.16 -6.26 13.12
C ASN A 262 16.02 -5.45 14.42
N MET A 263 14.83 -5.45 15.02
CA MET A 263 14.59 -4.80 16.31
C MET A 263 15.42 -5.39 17.45
N GLY A 264 15.85 -6.65 17.33
CA GLY A 264 16.71 -7.30 18.30
C GLY A 264 18.12 -6.71 18.37
N THR A 265 18.58 -6.08 17.30
CA THR A 265 19.88 -5.38 17.22
C THR A 265 19.77 -3.86 17.34
N GLY A 266 18.55 -3.33 17.56
CA GLY A 266 18.32 -1.92 17.83
C GLY A 266 17.71 -1.13 16.69
N ASP A 267 17.29 -1.79 15.61
CA ASP A 267 16.60 -1.13 14.51
C ASP A 267 15.20 -0.68 14.89
N VAL A 268 14.69 0.34 14.21
CA VAL A 268 13.33 0.86 14.35
C VAL A 268 12.94 1.19 15.81
N PRO A 269 13.76 1.95 16.54
CA PRO A 269 13.63 2.08 18.00
C PRO A 269 12.32 2.75 18.44
N VAL A 270 11.78 3.67 17.65
CA VAL A 270 10.52 4.37 17.96
C VAL A 270 9.35 3.40 17.93
N LEU A 271 9.20 2.63 16.85
CA LEU A 271 8.11 1.63 16.74
C LEU A 271 8.28 0.51 17.77
N LYS A 272 9.53 0.12 18.07
CA LYS A 272 9.80 -0.83 19.14
C LYS A 272 9.33 -0.29 20.49
N GLY A 273 9.65 0.96 20.80
CA GLY A 273 9.21 1.62 22.05
C GLY A 273 7.69 1.65 22.16
N LEU A 274 6.99 1.99 21.09
CA LEU A 274 5.53 1.98 21.05
C LEU A 274 4.96 0.56 21.26
N ALA A 275 5.54 -0.44 20.60
CA ALA A 275 5.12 -1.83 20.79
C ALA A 275 5.42 -2.38 22.19
N ASP A 276 6.47 -1.88 22.84
CA ASP A 276 6.85 -2.25 24.20
C ASP A 276 5.91 -1.65 25.27
N GLU A 277 5.24 -0.53 24.98
CA GLU A 277 4.44 0.22 25.94
C GLU A 277 2.94 0.15 25.69
N TYR A 278 2.52 -0.12 24.47
CA TYR A 278 1.12 -0.09 24.04
C TYR A 278 0.70 -1.41 23.40
N ALA A 279 -0.60 -1.57 23.18
CA ALA A 279 -1.15 -2.73 22.50
C ALA A 279 -0.78 -2.74 21.02
N MET A 280 -0.38 -3.92 20.52
CA MET A 280 -0.08 -4.18 19.12
C MET A 280 -0.89 -5.37 18.63
N SER A 281 -1.37 -5.31 17.38
CA SER A 281 -1.95 -6.47 16.71
C SER A 281 -0.98 -7.02 15.67
N ASP A 282 -0.65 -8.30 15.80
CA ASP A 282 0.11 -9.06 14.80
C ASP A 282 -0.80 -9.79 13.80
N ASN A 283 -2.09 -9.51 13.81
CA ASN A 283 -3.09 -10.14 12.95
C ASN A 283 -4.09 -9.16 12.32
N PHE A 284 -3.67 -7.93 12.09
CA PHE A 284 -4.45 -6.99 11.32
C PHE A 284 -4.17 -7.17 9.82
N HIS A 285 -5.22 -7.21 9.01
CA HIS A 285 -5.15 -7.35 7.57
C HIS A 285 -5.72 -6.12 6.88
N GLN A 286 -5.10 -5.71 5.78
CA GLN A 286 -5.70 -4.70 4.91
C GLN A 286 -7.04 -5.19 4.35
N ALA A 287 -7.93 -4.27 4.03
CA ALA A 287 -9.28 -4.60 3.58
C ALA A 287 -9.29 -5.20 2.16
N VAL A 288 -8.39 -4.75 1.30
CA VAL A 288 -8.30 -5.16 -0.10
C VAL A 288 -6.91 -5.74 -0.37
N MET A 289 -6.83 -6.92 -0.95
CA MET A 289 -5.60 -7.40 -1.59
C MET A 289 -5.43 -6.63 -2.91
N GLY A 290 -4.93 -5.40 -2.82
CA GLY A 290 -4.89 -4.49 -3.97
C GLY A 290 -4.11 -3.22 -3.64
N GLY A 291 -4.26 -2.22 -4.49
CA GLY A 291 -3.48 -0.99 -4.42
C GLY A 291 -3.88 -0.05 -3.28
N THR A 292 -3.03 0.94 -3.09
CA THR A 292 -3.13 2.00 -2.08
C THR A 292 -4.49 2.70 -2.11
N GLY A 293 -4.93 3.16 -3.29
CA GLY A 293 -6.20 3.91 -3.42
C GLY A 293 -7.41 3.11 -2.97
N ALA A 294 -7.52 1.84 -3.40
CA ALA A 294 -8.61 0.96 -3.00
C ALA A 294 -8.63 0.74 -1.47
N ASN A 295 -7.46 0.53 -0.86
CA ASN A 295 -7.34 0.36 0.58
C ASN A 295 -7.69 1.63 1.36
N HIS A 296 -7.31 2.82 0.89
CA HIS A 296 -7.68 4.08 1.53
C HIS A 296 -9.19 4.34 1.47
N VAL A 297 -9.83 4.07 0.32
CA VAL A 297 -11.29 4.19 0.22
C VAL A 297 -11.98 3.23 1.20
N MET A 298 -11.59 1.95 1.23
CA MET A 298 -12.15 0.98 2.17
C MET A 298 -11.91 1.37 3.65
N LEU A 299 -10.75 1.94 3.97
CA LEU A 299 -10.43 2.41 5.31
C LEU A 299 -11.37 3.57 5.75
N GLY A 300 -11.65 4.49 4.81
CA GLY A 300 -12.46 5.67 5.10
C GLY A 300 -13.96 5.47 5.01
N THR A 301 -14.42 4.47 4.25
CA THR A 301 -15.85 4.26 3.98
C THR A 301 -16.38 2.92 4.48
N GLY A 302 -15.52 1.92 4.63
CA GLY A 302 -15.92 0.53 4.90
C GLY A 302 -16.55 -0.15 3.68
N ASP A 303 -16.46 0.44 2.49
CA ASP A 303 -17.08 -0.06 1.27
C ASP A 303 -16.17 0.12 0.05
N ALA A 304 -16.43 -0.66 -1.01
CA ALA A 304 -15.69 -0.61 -2.25
C ALA A 304 -16.32 0.39 -3.24
N ILE A 305 -15.51 1.30 -3.75
CA ILE A 305 -15.94 2.21 -4.81
C ILE A 305 -15.92 1.49 -6.16
N PHE A 306 -16.89 1.81 -7.03
CA PHE A 306 -16.97 1.29 -8.38
C PHE A 306 -17.08 2.43 -9.40
N TRP A 307 -16.77 2.15 -10.65
CA TRP A 307 -16.91 3.11 -11.74
C TRP A 307 -18.40 3.40 -12.02
N SER A 308 -18.76 4.67 -11.95
CA SER A 308 -20.13 5.15 -12.19
C SER A 308 -20.21 6.10 -13.37
N ASP A 309 -21.46 6.42 -13.78
CA ASP A 309 -21.75 7.45 -14.77
C ASP A 309 -21.66 8.90 -14.22
N GLY A 310 -21.19 9.06 -13.00
CA GLY A 310 -21.17 10.33 -12.26
C GLY A 310 -22.48 10.67 -11.52
N ASN A 311 -23.53 9.86 -11.73
CA ASN A 311 -24.80 9.96 -11.01
C ASN A 311 -25.02 8.78 -10.06
N GLY A 312 -24.00 7.97 -9.85
CA GLY A 312 -24.04 6.80 -8.99
C GLY A 312 -24.53 5.51 -9.66
N HIS A 313 -24.87 5.52 -10.95
CA HIS A 313 -25.23 4.29 -11.64
C HIS A 313 -23.96 3.59 -12.16
N PRO A 314 -23.88 2.25 -12.06
CA PRO A 314 -22.76 1.50 -12.60
C PRO A 314 -22.55 1.76 -14.09
N ALA A 315 -21.31 1.94 -14.48
CA ALA A 315 -20.90 2.13 -15.87
C ALA A 315 -19.59 1.38 -16.16
N THR A 316 -19.28 1.16 -17.42
CA THR A 316 -18.02 0.56 -17.82
C THR A 316 -16.95 1.66 -17.89
N PRO A 317 -15.79 1.48 -17.23
CA PRO A 317 -14.69 2.42 -17.37
C PRO A 317 -14.17 2.44 -18.81
N PRO A 318 -13.74 3.60 -19.32
CA PRO A 318 -13.26 3.71 -20.70
C PRO A 318 -11.89 3.02 -20.90
N SER A 319 -11.17 2.76 -19.84
CA SER A 319 -9.85 2.12 -19.84
C SER A 319 -9.51 1.56 -18.45
N TYR A 320 -8.34 0.98 -18.29
CA TYR A 320 -7.83 0.43 -17.04
C TYR A 320 -8.66 -0.73 -16.45
N VAL A 321 -9.45 -1.42 -17.28
CA VAL A 321 -10.02 -2.70 -16.89
C VAL A 321 -8.89 -3.72 -16.83
N ALA A 322 -8.78 -4.41 -15.69
CA ALA A 322 -7.67 -5.31 -15.45
C ALA A 322 -7.71 -6.53 -16.41
N ASP A 323 -6.57 -6.84 -17.00
CA ASP A 323 -6.33 -8.01 -17.83
C ASP A 323 -5.01 -8.69 -17.42
N PRO A 324 -5.04 -9.50 -16.34
CA PRO A 324 -3.85 -10.14 -15.82
C PRO A 324 -3.43 -11.41 -16.57
N ASP A 325 -4.02 -11.72 -17.71
CA ASP A 325 -3.59 -12.87 -18.50
C ASP A 325 -2.14 -12.65 -18.97
N PRO A 326 -1.25 -13.64 -18.78
CA PRO A 326 0.15 -13.50 -19.12
C PRO A 326 0.39 -13.17 -20.59
N GLN A 327 1.39 -12.35 -20.85
CA GLN A 327 1.79 -12.02 -22.20
C GLN A 327 2.36 -13.23 -22.95
N PRO A 328 2.19 -13.32 -24.27
CA PRO A 328 2.74 -14.40 -25.08
C PRO A 328 4.26 -14.60 -24.86
N GLY A 329 4.65 -15.81 -24.57
CA GLY A 329 6.06 -16.17 -24.32
C GLY A 329 6.53 -15.99 -22.88
N THR A 330 5.63 -15.62 -21.95
CA THR A 330 5.94 -15.43 -20.54
C THR A 330 4.96 -16.20 -19.65
N ASP A 331 5.29 -16.36 -18.36
CA ASP A 331 4.40 -16.99 -17.39
C ASP A 331 3.72 -15.99 -16.48
N ASN A 332 4.08 -14.72 -16.52
CA ASN A 332 3.64 -13.79 -15.49
C ASN A 332 3.66 -12.31 -15.86
N ILE A 333 3.86 -11.94 -17.08
CA ILE A 333 3.87 -10.52 -17.43
C ILE A 333 2.47 -10.11 -17.83
N TYR A 334 1.97 -9.11 -17.14
CA TYR A 334 0.67 -8.53 -17.35
C TYR A 334 0.79 -7.23 -18.11
N THR A 335 -0.05 -7.03 -19.09
CA THR A 335 -0.29 -5.71 -19.66
C THR A 335 -1.72 -5.32 -19.46
N VAL A 336 -1.93 -4.05 -19.34
CA VAL A 336 -3.23 -3.42 -19.32
C VAL A 336 -3.24 -2.31 -20.35
N ASP A 337 -4.41 -1.89 -20.77
CA ASP A 337 -4.57 -0.91 -21.86
C ASP A 337 -3.76 0.38 -21.63
N LEU A 338 -3.54 0.80 -20.41
CA LEU A 338 -2.81 2.02 -20.07
C LEU A 338 -1.96 1.86 -18.80
N GLY A 339 -1.34 0.72 -18.62
CA GLY A 339 -0.36 0.49 -17.57
C GLY A 339 -0.91 -0.05 -16.25
N PHE A 340 -0.02 -0.41 -15.33
CA PHE A 340 -0.28 -1.12 -14.10
C PHE A 340 -1.50 -2.04 -14.18
N ASP A 341 -1.35 -3.30 -14.48
CA ASP A 341 -2.31 -4.39 -14.28
C ASP A 341 -3.82 -4.04 -14.15
N GLY A 342 -4.21 -2.83 -14.50
CA GLY A 342 -5.56 -2.30 -14.42
C GLY A 342 -6.00 -1.87 -13.03
N ASN A 343 -6.97 -0.99 -13.01
CA ASN A 343 -7.50 -0.42 -11.78
C ASN A 343 -8.89 -0.96 -11.41
N PHE A 344 -9.58 -1.55 -12.39
CA PHE A 344 -10.98 -1.93 -12.24
C PHE A 344 -11.22 -3.38 -12.62
N THR A 345 -12.08 -4.04 -11.87
CA THR A 345 -12.53 -5.40 -12.19
C THR A 345 -14.02 -5.60 -11.88
N GLU A 346 -14.71 -6.36 -12.72
CA GLU A 346 -16.08 -6.83 -12.48
C GLU A 346 -16.04 -8.24 -11.89
N CYS A 347 -15.96 -8.35 -10.57
CA CYS A 347 -15.82 -9.63 -9.89
C CYS A 347 -17.03 -10.58 -10.05
N ALA A 348 -18.15 -10.10 -10.58
CA ALA A 348 -19.29 -10.93 -10.95
C ALA A 348 -19.12 -11.64 -12.29
N ASN A 349 -18.20 -11.18 -13.13
CA ASN A 349 -17.95 -11.70 -14.47
C ASN A 349 -16.81 -12.72 -14.48
N LEU A 350 -17.14 -14.00 -14.42
CA LEU A 350 -16.13 -15.08 -14.44
C LEU A 350 -15.36 -15.21 -15.77
N ASN A 351 -15.77 -14.49 -16.80
CA ASN A 351 -15.04 -14.45 -18.06
C ASN A 351 -14.00 -13.33 -18.11
N GLN A 352 -14.03 -12.38 -17.17
CA GLN A 352 -12.98 -11.39 -17.07
C GLN A 352 -11.69 -12.10 -16.63
N PRO A 353 -10.53 -11.83 -17.29
CA PRO A 353 -9.26 -12.41 -16.90
C PRO A 353 -8.96 -12.26 -15.41
N GLY A 354 -8.38 -13.27 -14.80
CA GLY A 354 -8.01 -13.29 -13.39
C GLY A 354 -9.13 -13.58 -12.38
N ILE A 355 -10.38 -13.33 -12.70
CA ILE A 355 -11.48 -13.46 -11.73
C ILE A 355 -11.78 -14.92 -11.38
N LYS A 356 -11.89 -15.78 -12.39
CA LYS A 356 -12.25 -17.17 -12.15
C LYS A 356 -11.28 -17.94 -11.24
N PRO A 357 -9.95 -17.87 -11.41
CA PRO A 357 -9.02 -18.55 -10.51
C PRO A 357 -9.17 -18.14 -9.05
N ILE A 358 -9.39 -16.85 -8.78
CA ILE A 358 -9.60 -16.32 -7.43
C ILE A 358 -10.94 -16.85 -6.86
N ARG A 359 -12.00 -16.75 -7.63
CA ARG A 359 -13.34 -17.20 -7.22
C ARG A 359 -13.38 -18.70 -6.97
N ASP A 360 -12.81 -19.50 -7.85
CA ASP A 360 -12.72 -20.95 -7.68
C ASP A 360 -11.99 -21.31 -6.39
N TYR A 361 -10.89 -20.64 -6.06
CA TYR A 361 -10.19 -20.86 -4.81
C TYR A 361 -11.04 -20.47 -3.60
N LEU A 362 -11.67 -19.31 -3.60
CA LEU A 362 -12.52 -18.85 -2.49
C LEU A 362 -13.69 -19.83 -2.22
N GLU A 363 -14.25 -20.41 -3.26
CA GLU A 363 -15.31 -21.44 -3.13
C GLU A 363 -14.82 -22.74 -2.48
N THR A 364 -13.51 -23.03 -2.54
CA THR A 364 -12.94 -24.22 -1.88
C THR A 364 -12.72 -24.05 -0.38
N LEU A 365 -12.75 -22.83 0.12
CA LEU A 365 -12.52 -22.55 1.53
C LEU A 365 -13.68 -23.03 2.40
N PRO A 366 -13.41 -23.62 3.58
CA PRO A 366 -14.45 -24.23 4.40
C PRO A 366 -15.49 -23.25 4.97
N TYR A 367 -15.17 -21.96 4.97
CA TYR A 367 -16.07 -20.89 5.42
C TYR A 367 -16.81 -20.20 4.25
N HIS A 368 -16.63 -20.65 3.01
CA HIS A 368 -17.34 -20.21 1.80
C HIS A 368 -17.62 -18.70 1.78
N PRO A 369 -16.62 -17.84 1.62
CA PRO A 369 -16.84 -16.41 1.63
C PRO A 369 -17.81 -16.02 0.52
N ASN A 370 -18.86 -15.28 0.87
CA ASN A 370 -19.79 -14.76 -0.10
C ASN A 370 -19.13 -13.60 -0.85
N PRO A 371 -18.94 -13.68 -2.14
CA PRO A 371 -18.19 -12.65 -2.87
C PRO A 371 -18.99 -11.36 -3.11
N ASN A 372 -20.17 -11.16 -2.63
CA ASN A 372 -20.97 -9.94 -2.72
C ASN A 372 -20.70 -9.05 -3.97
N CYS A 373 -20.48 -9.72 -5.11
CA CYS A 373 -20.17 -9.07 -6.38
C CYS A 373 -21.44 -8.72 -7.13
N GLU A 374 -21.63 -7.47 -7.47
CA GLU A 374 -22.76 -7.03 -8.26
C GLU A 374 -22.40 -7.01 -9.76
N LYS A 375 -23.34 -7.41 -10.61
CA LYS A 375 -23.15 -7.37 -12.05
C LYS A 375 -23.02 -5.95 -12.56
N ASN A 376 -22.16 -5.77 -13.57
CA ASN A 376 -21.86 -4.49 -14.19
C ASN A 376 -21.20 -3.48 -13.24
N HIS A 377 -20.74 -3.89 -12.05
CA HIS A 377 -19.97 -3.07 -11.14
C HIS A 377 -18.48 -3.33 -11.34
N TYR A 378 -17.80 -2.35 -11.89
CA TYR A 378 -16.34 -2.34 -12.04
C TYR A 378 -15.72 -1.72 -10.81
N TYR A 379 -15.39 -2.54 -9.83
CA TYR A 379 -14.81 -2.10 -8.56
C TYR A 379 -13.37 -1.66 -8.75
N MET A 380 -12.99 -0.56 -8.09
CA MET A 380 -11.60 -0.15 -7.99
C MET A 380 -10.86 -1.10 -7.07
N VAL A 381 -9.86 -1.77 -7.61
CA VAL A 381 -9.07 -2.78 -6.89
C VAL A 381 -7.61 -2.37 -6.67
N ASN A 382 -7.14 -1.39 -7.42
CA ASN A 382 -5.78 -0.86 -7.34
C ASN A 382 -5.80 0.66 -7.13
N ASN A 383 -4.98 1.40 -7.88
CA ASN A 383 -4.87 2.84 -7.76
C ASN A 383 -5.60 3.53 -8.93
N ASN A 384 -6.45 4.47 -8.61
CA ASN A 384 -7.01 5.39 -9.58
C ASN A 384 -7.18 6.74 -8.90
N ASN A 385 -6.94 7.83 -9.63
CA ASN A 385 -7.13 9.15 -9.04
C ASN A 385 -8.60 9.38 -8.66
N PRO A 386 -8.86 10.13 -7.60
CA PRO A 386 -10.21 10.57 -7.30
C PRO A 386 -10.76 11.49 -8.39
N GLY A 387 -12.08 11.54 -8.51
CA GLY A 387 -12.77 12.38 -9.46
C GLY A 387 -12.72 13.88 -9.16
N PHE A 388 -12.21 14.25 -7.99
CA PHE A 388 -11.95 15.63 -7.61
C PHE A 388 -10.45 15.92 -7.58
N LEU A 389 -10.09 17.06 -8.16
CA LEU A 389 -8.77 17.67 -8.00
C LEU A 389 -8.62 18.26 -6.58
N PRO A 390 -7.40 18.57 -6.13
CA PRO A 390 -7.18 19.06 -4.76
C PRO A 390 -8.01 20.28 -4.35
N ASP A 391 -8.35 21.17 -5.28
CA ASP A 391 -9.20 22.34 -5.01
C ASP A 391 -10.72 22.03 -4.98
N GLY A 392 -11.11 20.77 -5.23
CA GLY A 392 -12.49 20.32 -5.29
C GLY A 392 -13.18 20.52 -6.63
N THR A 393 -12.47 20.90 -7.68
CA THR A 393 -13.00 20.87 -9.03
C THR A 393 -13.03 19.44 -9.58
N VAL A 394 -14.01 19.13 -10.43
CA VAL A 394 -14.12 17.80 -11.04
C VAL A 394 -13.05 17.60 -12.11
N ASP A 395 -12.31 16.53 -12.03
CA ASP A 395 -11.33 16.13 -13.06
C ASP A 395 -12.01 15.48 -14.28
N THR A 396 -12.71 16.31 -15.05
CA THR A 396 -13.43 15.85 -16.25
C THR A 396 -12.52 15.20 -17.29
N ALA A 397 -11.28 15.67 -17.40
CA ALA A 397 -10.31 15.16 -18.38
C ALA A 397 -9.75 13.80 -17.95
N GLY A 398 -9.44 13.64 -16.68
CA GLY A 398 -9.00 12.35 -16.11
C GLY A 398 -10.12 11.31 -16.18
N ILE A 399 -11.33 11.66 -15.79
CA ILE A 399 -12.52 10.79 -15.88
C ILE A 399 -12.75 10.32 -17.31
N ALA A 400 -12.72 11.22 -18.29
CA ALA A 400 -12.94 10.87 -19.69
C ALA A 400 -11.90 9.87 -20.24
N LYS A 401 -10.72 9.82 -19.64
CA LYS A 401 -9.63 8.89 -20.01
C LYS A 401 -9.56 7.64 -19.11
N GLY A 402 -10.39 7.55 -18.08
CA GLY A 402 -10.32 6.47 -17.09
C GLY A 402 -9.24 6.65 -16.01
N GLY A 403 -8.44 7.72 -16.07
CA GLY A 403 -7.37 8.00 -15.11
C GLY A 403 -7.85 8.55 -13.77
N SER A 404 -9.11 8.99 -13.69
CA SER A 404 -9.76 9.40 -12.45
C SER A 404 -11.15 8.78 -12.37
N ILE A 405 -11.50 8.21 -11.22
CA ILE A 405 -12.82 7.60 -11.02
C ILE A 405 -13.88 8.68 -10.74
N PRO A 406 -15.07 8.63 -11.35
CA PRO A 406 -16.15 9.53 -10.99
C PRO A 406 -16.43 9.51 -9.49
N SER A 407 -16.74 10.67 -8.92
CA SER A 407 -17.02 10.81 -7.50
C SER A 407 -18.21 9.96 -7.05
N SER A 408 -18.11 9.47 -5.83
CA SER A 408 -19.10 8.60 -5.19
C SER A 408 -19.91 9.33 -4.12
N SER A 409 -21.08 8.78 -3.80
CA SER A 409 -21.88 9.17 -2.64
C SER A 409 -21.68 8.23 -1.44
N LEU A 410 -20.62 7.42 -1.43
CA LEU A 410 -20.28 6.58 -0.30
C LEU A 410 -20.14 7.43 0.97
N ARG A 411 -20.71 6.93 2.06
CA ARG A 411 -20.61 7.60 3.36
C ARG A 411 -19.25 7.35 3.97
N THR A 412 -18.56 8.40 4.38
CA THR A 412 -17.24 8.30 5.00
C THR A 412 -17.32 8.26 6.52
N ILE A 413 -16.22 7.88 7.17
CA ILE A 413 -16.07 8.00 8.61
C ILE A 413 -16.20 9.46 9.07
N GLY A 414 -15.73 10.42 8.24
CA GLY A 414 -15.86 11.85 8.51
C GLY A 414 -17.32 12.29 8.62
N GLU A 415 -18.17 11.86 7.68
CA GLU A 415 -19.60 12.12 7.73
C GLU A 415 -20.24 11.45 8.95
N ALA A 416 -19.84 10.21 9.27
CA ALA A 416 -20.34 9.50 10.44
C ALA A 416 -19.99 10.22 11.76
N LEU A 417 -18.82 10.82 11.84
CA LEU A 417 -18.40 11.64 12.99
C LEU A 417 -19.21 12.94 13.05
N THR A 418 -19.40 13.61 11.93
CA THR A 418 -20.22 14.82 11.84
C THR A 418 -21.65 14.59 12.34
N GLU A 419 -22.28 13.49 11.91
CA GLU A 419 -23.62 13.10 12.37
C GLU A 419 -23.71 12.89 13.90
N LYS A 420 -22.60 12.55 14.54
CA LYS A 420 -22.50 12.41 16.00
C LYS A 420 -22.05 13.69 16.72
N GLY A 421 -21.88 14.79 15.99
CA GLY A 421 -21.37 16.04 16.54
C GLY A 421 -19.91 15.99 16.95
N ILE A 422 -19.14 15.02 16.40
CA ILE A 422 -17.72 14.86 16.69
C ILE A 422 -16.93 15.64 15.64
N THR A 423 -16.05 16.51 16.06
CA THR A 423 -15.14 17.24 15.18
C THR A 423 -14.04 16.32 14.64
N TRP A 424 -13.68 16.51 13.39
CA TRP A 424 -12.64 15.72 12.75
C TRP A 424 -11.93 16.54 11.67
N VAL A 425 -10.71 16.14 11.34
CA VAL A 425 -9.92 16.71 10.24
C VAL A 425 -9.09 15.60 9.62
N TYR A 426 -9.00 15.60 8.30
CA TYR A 426 -8.03 14.85 7.53
C TYR A 426 -6.84 15.78 7.20
N TYR A 427 -5.63 15.36 7.55
CA TYR A 427 -4.40 16.08 7.25
C TYR A 427 -3.60 15.34 6.17
N GLY A 428 -3.34 16.02 5.05
CA GLY A 428 -2.54 15.46 3.97
C GLY A 428 -1.27 16.29 3.74
N GLY A 429 -0.11 15.62 3.72
CA GLY A 429 1.17 16.31 3.47
C GLY A 429 1.18 16.97 2.09
N ALA A 430 1.57 18.26 2.05
CA ALA A 430 1.64 19.08 0.84
C ALA A 430 0.27 19.37 0.15
N TYR A 431 -0.85 19.22 0.85
CA TYR A 431 -2.18 19.50 0.29
C TYR A 431 -2.31 20.94 -0.22
N SER A 432 -1.91 21.93 0.59
CA SER A 432 -1.97 23.35 0.21
C SER A 432 -1.11 23.65 -1.01
N ALA A 433 0.07 23.04 -1.09
CA ALA A 433 0.94 23.18 -2.25
C ALA A 433 0.35 22.49 -3.49
N ALA A 434 -0.37 21.38 -3.34
CA ALA A 434 -1.06 20.70 -4.44
C ALA A 434 -2.17 21.56 -5.04
N VAL A 435 -2.98 22.22 -4.20
CA VAL A 435 -3.96 23.21 -4.65
C VAL A 435 -3.29 24.34 -5.43
N ASN A 436 -2.18 24.88 -4.91
CA ASN A 436 -1.45 25.94 -5.59
C ASN A 436 -0.82 25.46 -6.92
N LEU A 437 -0.29 24.25 -6.97
CA LEU A 437 0.29 23.67 -8.18
C LEU A 437 -0.76 23.45 -9.27
N GLN A 438 -1.96 23.04 -8.89
CA GLN A 438 -3.08 22.88 -9.81
C GLN A 438 -3.41 24.20 -10.53
N HIS A 439 -3.36 25.34 -9.80
CA HIS A 439 -3.62 26.67 -10.38
C HIS A 439 -2.40 27.26 -11.10
N ASN A 440 -1.19 26.74 -10.83
CA ASN A 440 0.06 27.24 -11.40
C ASN A 440 0.93 26.09 -11.95
N PRO A 441 0.45 25.31 -12.92
CA PRO A 441 1.11 24.08 -13.36
C PRO A 441 2.48 24.27 -14.04
N THR A 442 2.81 25.50 -14.43
CA THR A 442 4.07 25.86 -15.08
C THR A 442 5.04 26.57 -14.14
N THR A 443 4.74 26.62 -12.86
CA THR A 443 5.57 27.30 -11.86
C THR A 443 6.94 26.65 -11.73
N THR A 444 7.95 27.46 -11.43
CA THR A 444 9.28 27.01 -11.02
C THR A 444 9.50 27.23 -9.51
N ASP A 445 8.50 27.72 -8.80
CA ASP A 445 8.56 27.92 -7.35
C ASP A 445 8.60 26.57 -6.63
N PRO A 446 9.71 26.25 -5.97
CA PRO A 446 9.88 24.98 -5.27
C PRO A 446 8.83 24.76 -4.19
N THR A 447 8.36 25.80 -3.52
CA THR A 447 7.32 25.67 -2.46
C THR A 447 5.95 25.28 -3.01
N VAL A 448 5.71 25.52 -4.28
CA VAL A 448 4.49 25.08 -4.99
C VAL A 448 4.74 23.72 -5.65
N LEU A 449 5.92 23.50 -6.23
CA LEU A 449 6.26 22.22 -6.88
C LEU A 449 6.18 21.02 -5.92
N VAL A 450 6.38 21.23 -4.64
CA VAL A 450 6.20 20.18 -3.63
C VAL A 450 4.77 19.62 -3.63
N GLY A 451 3.79 20.35 -4.11
CA GLY A 451 2.42 19.88 -4.28
C GLY A 451 2.31 18.60 -5.11
N ALA A 452 3.28 18.32 -5.96
CA ALA A 452 3.35 17.04 -6.68
C ALA A 452 3.62 15.83 -5.77
N ALA A 453 4.05 16.05 -4.52
CA ALA A 453 4.20 14.98 -3.53
C ALA A 453 2.93 14.66 -2.76
N TYR A 454 1.88 15.46 -2.91
CA TYR A 454 0.59 15.18 -2.29
C TYR A 454 0.03 13.85 -2.80
N CYS A 455 -0.22 12.93 -1.87
CA CYS A 455 -0.80 11.65 -2.22
C CYS A 455 -2.32 11.78 -2.44
N ASN A 456 -2.70 12.11 -3.67
CA ASN A 456 -4.10 12.32 -4.01
C ASN A 456 -4.94 11.06 -3.82
N ILE A 457 -4.41 9.89 -4.17
CA ILE A 457 -5.06 8.59 -4.00
C ILE A 457 -5.17 8.14 -2.53
N CYS A 458 -4.39 8.74 -1.63
CA CYS A 458 -4.43 8.43 -0.20
C CYS A 458 -5.58 9.16 0.52
N ASN A 459 -6.08 10.23 -0.05
CA ASN A 459 -7.17 10.99 0.55
C ASN A 459 -8.52 10.41 0.13
N PHE A 460 -9.07 9.51 0.95
CA PHE A 460 -10.36 8.89 0.66
C PHE A 460 -11.52 9.87 0.57
N GLU A 461 -11.45 11.02 1.25
CA GLU A 461 -12.46 12.08 1.14
C GLU A 461 -12.49 12.71 -0.26
N SER A 462 -11.38 12.64 -1.02
CA SER A 462 -11.33 13.14 -2.41
C SER A 462 -12.17 12.32 -3.39
N TYR A 463 -12.60 11.13 -3.00
CA TYR A 463 -13.46 10.27 -3.81
C TYR A 463 -14.96 10.57 -3.62
N VAL A 464 -15.33 11.38 -2.64
CA VAL A 464 -16.74 11.56 -2.26
C VAL A 464 -17.26 12.99 -2.49
N THR A 465 -18.45 13.06 -3.02
CA THR A 465 -19.08 14.33 -3.43
C THR A 465 -19.39 15.21 -2.23
N ASN A 466 -19.86 14.64 -1.12
CA ASN A 466 -20.34 15.41 0.03
C ASN A 466 -19.24 16.20 0.76
N ILE A 467 -17.97 15.77 0.64
CA ILE A 467 -16.83 16.44 1.26
C ILE A 467 -16.10 17.30 0.21
N MET A 468 -15.55 16.68 -0.81
CA MET A 468 -14.73 17.43 -1.78
C MET A 468 -15.53 18.34 -2.69
N GLY A 469 -16.73 17.95 -3.06
CA GLY A 469 -17.64 18.78 -3.88
C GLY A 469 -18.25 19.97 -3.14
N ASP A 470 -18.26 19.95 -1.80
CA ASP A 470 -18.76 21.05 -0.97
C ASP A 470 -17.60 21.89 -0.43
N THR A 471 -17.54 23.16 -0.80
CA THR A 471 -16.44 24.06 -0.40
C THR A 471 -16.38 24.26 1.11
N ALA A 472 -17.51 24.31 1.81
CA ALA A 472 -17.52 24.51 3.25
C ALA A 472 -17.01 23.27 3.97
N GLN A 473 -17.45 22.07 3.56
CA GLN A 473 -16.97 20.79 4.11
C GLN A 473 -15.49 20.61 3.83
N ARG A 474 -15.06 20.77 2.57
CA ARG A 474 -13.65 20.65 2.20
C ARG A 474 -12.76 21.60 3.02
N THR A 475 -13.14 22.88 3.12
CA THR A 475 -12.38 23.87 3.87
C THR A 475 -12.34 23.58 5.36
N ALA A 476 -13.40 23.02 5.92
CA ALA A 476 -13.44 22.66 7.34
C ALA A 476 -12.57 21.43 7.65
N HIS A 477 -12.58 20.44 6.79
CA HIS A 477 -12.14 19.10 7.12
C HIS A 477 -10.85 18.64 6.41
N ILE A 478 -10.48 19.21 5.26
CA ILE A 478 -9.25 18.83 4.56
C ILE A 478 -8.19 19.90 4.76
N LYS A 479 -7.09 19.53 5.39
CA LYS A 479 -6.01 20.43 5.80
C LYS A 479 -4.64 19.91 5.38
N ASP A 480 -3.66 20.78 5.41
CA ASP A 480 -2.26 20.42 5.23
C ASP A 480 -1.66 19.80 6.50
N ALA A 481 -0.62 18.97 6.38
CA ALA A 481 0.12 18.46 7.52
C ALA A 481 0.74 19.59 8.36
N THR A 482 1.10 20.72 7.75
CA THR A 482 1.58 21.91 8.47
C THR A 482 0.54 22.49 9.42
N ASP A 483 -0.76 22.39 9.08
CA ASP A 483 -1.84 22.78 9.98
C ASP A 483 -1.92 21.86 11.21
N PHE A 484 -1.58 20.56 11.04
CA PHE A 484 -1.51 19.62 12.16
C PHE A 484 -0.41 20.01 13.16
N PHE A 485 0.79 20.30 12.67
CA PHE A 485 1.89 20.76 13.53
C PHE A 485 1.54 22.08 14.22
N ALA A 486 0.97 23.04 13.50
CA ALA A 486 0.50 24.28 14.08
C ALA A 486 -0.59 24.07 15.16
N ALA A 487 -1.46 23.09 14.97
CA ALA A 487 -2.49 22.75 15.97
C ALA A 487 -1.88 22.13 17.23
N ILE A 488 -0.81 21.35 17.10
CA ILE A 488 -0.05 20.81 18.25
C ILE A 488 0.64 21.96 19.00
N ASP A 489 1.38 22.82 18.30
CA ASP A 489 2.15 23.92 18.90
C ASP A 489 1.24 24.94 19.61
N ASN A 490 0.08 25.23 19.05
CA ASN A 490 -0.91 26.15 19.63
C ASN A 490 -1.81 25.49 20.68
N GLU A 491 -1.58 24.24 21.04
CA GLU A 491 -2.41 23.45 21.95
C GLU A 491 -3.90 23.38 21.56
N THR A 492 -4.23 23.66 20.29
CA THR A 492 -5.61 23.62 19.83
C THR A 492 -6.14 22.20 19.71
N CYS A 493 -5.27 21.22 19.57
CA CYS A 493 -5.61 19.81 19.72
C CYS A 493 -6.01 19.43 21.15
N ARG A 494 -5.71 20.29 22.14
CA ARG A 494 -6.01 20.05 23.57
C ARG A 494 -7.26 20.76 24.03
N LYS A 495 -7.78 21.73 23.31
CA LYS A 495 -8.97 22.50 23.66
C LYS A 495 -10.15 22.01 22.86
N SER A 496 -11.12 21.37 23.54
CA SER A 496 -12.48 21.31 23.00
C SER A 496 -12.96 22.74 22.80
N PRO A 497 -13.63 23.07 21.69
CA PRO A 497 -14.28 24.37 21.59
C PRO A 497 -15.23 24.52 22.77
N SER A 498 -15.04 25.59 23.53
CA SER A 498 -15.89 26.01 24.65
C SER A 498 -17.29 26.37 24.17
#